data_a162214688abde2a17c678ede92088b4
#
_entry.id   a162214688abde2a17c678ede92088b4
#
_cell.length_a   1.000
_cell.length_b   1.000
_cell.length_c   1.000
_cell.angle_alpha   90.00
_cell.angle_beta   90.00
_cell.angle_gamma   90.00
#
_symmetry.space_group_name_H-M   'P 1'
#
loop_
_entity.id
_entity.type
_entity.pdbx_description
1 polymer ?
#
loop_
_entity_poly.entity_id
_entity_poly.type
_entity_poly.pdbx_seq_one_letter_code
_entity_poly.pdbx_strand_id
1 'polypeptide(L)'
;MSQRTFLAGRGPVPAAEIKIEGLGLNPLDLRRVDVAVDLTPARDPVRVELAIVAPDGQEVSSTTLVHNRDWALDKILHLRRDAGPGEHVLHVGVFYEDELVAHVARRFHFPLAPPAAGAADPS
;
A
#
# COMPACT_ATOMS: atom_id res chain seq x y z
N MET A 1 9.83 -14.44 29.16
CA MET A 1 9.61 -13.67 28.72
C MET A 1 8.87 -13.78 27.68
N SER A 2 8.57 -13.10 27.45
CA SER A 2 7.61 -13.07 26.56
C SER A 2 8.07 -13.30 25.22
N GLN A 3 7.17 -13.67 24.43
CA GLN A 3 7.38 -13.76 23.10
C GLN A 3 7.77 -12.48 22.50
N ARG A 4 7.25 -11.41 23.02
CA ARG A 4 7.61 -10.14 22.54
C ARG A 4 9.08 -9.88 22.68
N THR A 5 9.68 -10.25 23.77
CA THR A 5 11.07 -10.06 23.94
C THR A 5 11.83 -10.91 22.94
N PHE A 6 11.33 -12.10 22.72
CA PHE A 6 11.96 -12.95 21.74
C PHE A 6 11.91 -12.31 20.36
N LEU A 7 10.77 -11.78 19.97
CA LEU A 7 10.67 -11.14 18.69
C LEU A 7 11.57 -9.93 18.60
N ALA A 8 11.62 -9.15 19.65
CA ALA A 8 12.47 -7.99 19.66
C ALA A 8 13.92 -8.39 19.50
N GLY A 9 14.29 -9.52 20.03
CA GLY A 9 15.65 -9.97 19.92
C GLY A 9 16.07 -10.35 18.52
N ARG A 10 15.11 -10.53 17.62
CA ARG A 10 15.46 -10.87 16.27
C ARG A 10 16.05 -9.69 15.54
N GLY A 11 15.72 -8.48 15.98
CA GLY A 11 16.27 -7.30 15.39
C GLY A 11 15.86 -7.07 13.96
N PRO A 12 16.36 -6.02 13.36
CA PRO A 12 16.06 -5.73 11.97
C PRO A 12 16.80 -6.68 11.05
N VAL A 13 16.22 -6.94 9.90
CA VAL A 13 16.80 -7.83 8.91
C VAL A 13 17.64 -7.05 7.91
N PRO A 14 18.49 -7.73 7.14
CA PRO A 14 19.12 -7.08 6.00
C PRO A 14 18.04 -6.59 5.04
N ALA A 15 18.27 -5.45 4.41
CA ALA A 15 17.26 -4.88 3.52
C ALA A 15 16.82 -5.85 2.42
N ALA A 16 17.72 -6.69 1.96
CA ALA A 16 17.37 -7.65 0.92
C ALA A 16 16.37 -8.70 1.39
N GLU A 17 16.14 -8.82 2.69
CA GLU A 17 15.22 -9.80 3.25
C GLU A 17 13.91 -9.19 3.73
N ILE A 18 13.70 -7.93 3.43
CA ILE A 18 12.49 -7.24 3.88
C ILE A 18 11.26 -7.86 3.25
N LYS A 19 10.16 -7.87 3.99
CA LYS A 19 8.90 -8.38 3.47
C LYS A 19 7.80 -7.38 3.76
N ILE A 20 6.77 -7.42 2.93
CA ILE A 20 5.56 -6.65 3.17
C ILE A 20 4.68 -7.53 4.04
N GLU A 21 4.54 -7.15 5.31
CA GLU A 21 3.87 -7.98 6.29
C GLU A 21 2.40 -7.66 6.45
N GLY A 22 1.99 -6.49 6.06
CA GLY A 22 0.60 -6.11 6.14
C GLY A 22 0.28 -5.04 5.15
N LEU A 23 -0.95 -5.02 4.68
CA LEU A 23 -1.42 -4.03 3.71
C LEU A 23 -2.87 -3.71 4.01
N GLY A 24 -3.12 -2.45 4.32
CA GLY A 24 -4.47 -1.95 4.51
C GLY A 24 -4.81 -0.98 3.41
N LEU A 25 -6.06 -0.97 2.98
CA LEU A 25 -6.49 -0.15 1.88
C LEU A 25 -7.88 0.36 2.18
N ASN A 26 -8.03 1.67 2.24
CA ASN A 26 -9.29 2.28 2.62
C ASN A 26 -9.61 3.46 1.72
N PRO A 27 -10.52 3.30 0.75
CA PRO A 27 -10.95 4.43 -0.06
C PRO A 27 -11.65 5.45 0.82
N LEU A 28 -11.21 6.69 0.73
CA LEU A 28 -11.75 7.77 1.56
C LEU A 28 -12.87 8.53 0.85
N ASP A 29 -12.71 8.78 -0.45
CA ASP A 29 -13.72 9.46 -1.24
C ASP A 29 -13.47 9.11 -2.70
N LEU A 30 -13.99 9.94 -3.60
CA LEU A 30 -13.92 9.64 -5.03
C LEU A 30 -12.53 9.76 -5.63
N ARG A 31 -11.61 10.37 -4.91
CA ARG A 31 -10.27 10.63 -5.43
C ARG A 31 -9.14 10.29 -4.48
N ARG A 32 -9.43 9.78 -3.30
CA ARG A 32 -8.38 9.52 -2.31
C ARG A 32 -8.50 8.15 -1.72
N VAL A 33 -7.37 7.48 -1.58
CA VAL A 33 -7.29 6.15 -1.00
C VAL A 33 -6.21 6.17 0.07
N ASP A 34 -6.55 5.73 1.27
CA ASP A 34 -5.59 5.62 2.35
C ASP A 34 -4.95 4.24 2.28
N VAL A 35 -3.63 4.19 2.25
CA VAL A 35 -2.88 2.95 2.12
C VAL A 35 -1.96 2.81 3.32
N ALA A 36 -2.10 1.71 4.04
CA ALA A 36 -1.23 1.39 5.17
C ALA A 36 -0.38 0.18 4.80
N VAL A 37 0.91 0.27 5.02
CA VAL A 37 1.83 -0.79 4.67
C VAL A 37 2.71 -1.09 5.87
N ASP A 38 2.76 -2.35 6.28
CA ASP A 38 3.67 -2.77 7.33
C ASP A 38 4.80 -3.56 6.69
N LEU A 39 6.01 -3.17 7.01
CA LEU A 39 7.21 -3.79 6.48
C LEU A 39 8.02 -4.42 7.60
N THR A 40 8.77 -5.45 7.27
CA THR A 40 9.75 -5.97 8.21
C THR A 40 10.76 -4.88 8.48
N PRO A 41 11.07 -4.55 9.74
CA PRO A 41 12.11 -3.57 10.01
C PRO A 41 13.45 -4.04 9.44
N ALA A 42 14.13 -3.14 8.77
CA ALA A 42 15.41 -3.46 8.13
C ALA A 42 16.53 -2.57 8.65
N ARG A 43 17.76 -3.04 8.46
CA ARG A 43 18.92 -2.29 8.96
C ARG A 43 19.23 -1.08 8.10
N ASP A 44 18.90 -1.15 6.83
CA ASP A 44 19.20 -0.07 5.90
C ASP A 44 17.92 0.54 5.35
N PRO A 45 17.95 1.80 4.96
CA PRO A 45 16.75 2.41 4.38
C PRO A 45 16.46 1.81 3.01
N VAL A 46 15.21 1.88 2.62
CA VAL A 46 14.76 1.32 1.34
C VAL A 46 13.92 2.35 0.60
N ARG A 47 13.71 2.11 -0.69
CA ARG A 47 12.79 2.92 -1.48
C ARG A 47 11.48 2.15 -1.55
N VAL A 48 10.38 2.84 -1.31
CA VAL A 48 9.06 2.22 -1.37
C VAL A 48 8.27 2.95 -2.44
N GLU A 49 7.70 2.20 -3.37
CA GLU A 49 6.87 2.77 -4.43
C GLU A 49 5.46 2.25 -4.31
N LEU A 50 4.51 3.17 -4.35
CA LEU A 50 3.10 2.85 -4.30
C LEU A 50 2.48 3.37 -5.58
N ALA A 51 1.66 2.56 -6.25
CA ALA A 51 1.00 2.98 -7.47
C ALA A 51 -0.38 2.35 -7.56
N ILE A 52 -1.33 3.11 -8.09
CA ILE A 52 -2.67 2.59 -8.34
C ILE A 52 -2.90 2.61 -9.84
N VAL A 53 -3.33 1.47 -10.37
CA VAL A 53 -3.62 1.30 -11.78
C VAL A 53 -5.13 1.14 -11.95
N ALA A 54 -5.70 1.92 -12.86
CA ALA A 54 -7.13 1.91 -13.11
C ALA A 54 -7.54 0.74 -14.00
N PRO A 55 -8.84 0.49 -14.13
CA PRO A 55 -9.30 -0.62 -14.98
C PRO A 55 -8.84 -0.55 -16.42
N ASP A 56 -8.55 0.63 -16.93
CA ASP A 56 -8.06 0.78 -18.31
C ASP A 56 -6.56 0.54 -18.42
N GLY A 57 -5.92 0.15 -17.34
CA GLY A 57 -4.49 -0.15 -17.35
C GLY A 57 -3.57 1.04 -17.14
N GLN A 58 -4.12 2.23 -16.95
CA GLN A 58 -3.29 3.40 -16.74
C GLN A 58 -3.05 3.67 -15.26
N GLU A 59 -1.84 4.14 -14.96
CA GLU A 59 -1.51 4.51 -13.60
C GLU A 59 -2.18 5.83 -13.26
N VAL A 60 -2.98 5.85 -12.21
CA VAL A 60 -3.73 7.04 -11.82
C VAL A 60 -3.20 7.67 -10.54
N SER A 61 -2.28 7.00 -9.86
CA SER A 61 -1.65 7.57 -8.67
C SER A 61 -0.32 6.88 -8.43
N SER A 62 0.67 7.61 -7.97
CA SER A 62 1.94 7.01 -7.59
C SER A 62 2.64 7.89 -6.56
N THR A 63 3.40 7.26 -5.71
CA THR A 63 4.19 7.93 -4.68
C THR A 63 5.46 7.12 -4.47
N THR A 64 6.58 7.80 -4.35
CA THR A 64 7.84 7.15 -4.08
C THR A 64 8.43 7.73 -2.79
N LEU A 65 8.80 6.86 -1.87
CA LEU A 65 9.43 7.24 -0.62
C LEU A 65 10.88 6.79 -0.68
N VAL A 66 11.80 7.74 -0.71
CA VAL A 66 13.23 7.42 -0.79
C VAL A 66 13.83 7.44 0.60
N HIS A 67 14.86 6.64 0.78
CA HIS A 67 15.56 6.54 2.07
C HIS A 67 14.58 6.30 3.22
N ASN A 68 13.62 5.44 2.96
CA ASN A 68 12.58 5.21 3.94
C ASN A 68 13.05 4.31 5.06
N ARG A 69 12.84 4.76 6.30
CA ARG A 69 13.13 3.97 7.49
C ARG A 69 11.89 3.78 8.35
N ASP A 70 10.72 4.09 7.81
CA ASP A 70 9.47 3.82 8.51
C ASP A 70 8.99 2.45 8.10
N TRP A 71 8.68 1.63 9.08
CA TRP A 71 8.27 0.26 8.82
C TRP A 71 6.77 0.08 8.96
N ALA A 72 6.08 1.13 9.38
CA ALA A 72 4.63 1.19 9.38
C ALA A 72 4.25 2.48 8.64
N LEU A 73 3.89 2.34 7.38
CA LEU A 73 3.61 3.49 6.51
C LEU A 73 2.12 3.72 6.39
N ASP A 74 1.74 4.98 6.32
CA ASP A 74 0.33 5.34 6.12
C ASP A 74 0.33 6.53 5.18
N LYS A 75 -0.13 6.33 3.95
CA LYS A 75 -0.10 7.38 2.93
C LYS A 75 -1.46 7.50 2.26
N ILE A 76 -1.86 8.73 1.99
CA ILE A 76 -3.08 8.97 1.24
C ILE A 76 -2.68 9.22 -0.21
N LEU A 77 -3.16 8.38 -1.09
CA LEU A 77 -2.89 8.50 -2.51
C LEU A 77 -4.03 9.24 -3.18
N HIS A 78 -3.71 10.24 -3.98
CA HIS A 78 -4.69 11.02 -4.72
C HIS A 78 -4.71 10.55 -6.16
N LEU A 79 -5.88 10.23 -6.66
CA LEU A 79 -6.01 9.82 -8.05
C LEU A 79 -6.03 11.05 -8.93
N ARG A 80 -5.17 11.04 -9.94
CA ARG A 80 -5.02 12.20 -10.84
C ARG A 80 -6.22 12.46 -11.70
N ARG A 81 -7.01 11.44 -11.96
CA ARG A 81 -8.20 11.59 -12.78
C ARG A 81 -9.25 10.60 -12.34
N ASP A 82 -10.45 10.85 -12.79
CA ASP A 82 -11.53 9.93 -12.56
C ASP A 82 -11.46 8.88 -13.66
N ALA A 83 -11.15 7.66 -13.27
CA ALA A 83 -11.02 6.57 -14.21
C ALA A 83 -12.30 5.77 -14.34
N GLY A 84 -13.36 6.23 -13.70
CA GLY A 84 -14.61 5.51 -13.68
C GLY A 84 -14.56 4.39 -12.66
N PRO A 85 -15.73 3.84 -12.35
CA PRO A 85 -15.80 2.77 -11.35
C PRO A 85 -15.22 1.49 -11.91
N GLY A 86 -14.69 0.69 -11.05
CA GLY A 86 -14.22 -0.61 -11.45
C GLY A 86 -13.09 -1.12 -10.58
N GLU A 87 -12.52 -2.22 -11.00
CA GLU A 87 -11.47 -2.86 -10.24
C GLU A 87 -10.15 -2.15 -10.53
N HIS A 88 -9.57 -1.60 -9.49
CA HIS A 88 -8.26 -0.97 -9.54
C HIS A 88 -7.25 -1.90 -8.89
N VAL A 89 -5.98 -1.66 -9.12
CA VAL A 89 -4.93 -2.48 -8.51
C VAL A 89 -3.93 -1.56 -7.84
N LEU A 90 -3.67 -1.82 -6.56
CA LEU A 90 -2.61 -1.14 -5.83
C LEU A 90 -1.36 -2.00 -5.92
N HIS A 91 -0.26 -1.39 -6.33
CA HIS A 91 1.04 -2.05 -6.34
C HIS A 91 1.92 -1.41 -5.27
N VAL A 92 2.56 -2.24 -4.48
CA VAL A 92 3.54 -1.78 -3.50
C VAL A 92 4.83 -2.49 -3.82
N GLY A 93 5.88 -1.73 -4.08
CA GLY A 93 7.18 -2.28 -4.36
C GLY A 93 8.21 -1.74 -3.38
N VAL A 94 9.09 -2.60 -2.90
CA VAL A 94 10.18 -2.20 -2.02
C VAL A 94 11.48 -2.50 -2.74
N PHE A 95 12.33 -1.48 -2.83
CA PHE A 95 13.58 -1.58 -3.57
C PHE A 95 14.76 -1.29 -2.67
N TYR A 96 15.81 -2.05 -2.85
CA TYR A 96 17.08 -1.80 -2.17
C TYR A 96 18.17 -1.86 -3.22
N GLU A 97 18.93 -0.78 -3.32
CA GLU A 97 20.00 -0.66 -4.33
C GLU A 97 19.49 -1.00 -5.73
N ASP A 98 18.36 -0.40 -6.06
CA ASP A 98 17.71 -0.55 -7.36
C ASP A 98 17.20 -1.94 -7.70
N GLU A 99 17.19 -2.84 -6.73
CA GLU A 99 16.60 -4.15 -6.93
C GLU A 99 15.28 -4.25 -6.20
N LEU A 100 14.29 -4.81 -6.85
CA LEU A 100 13.00 -5.05 -6.23
C LEU A 100 13.16 -6.22 -5.26
N VAL A 101 12.99 -5.96 -3.98
CA VAL A 101 13.16 -6.99 -2.94
C VAL A 101 11.84 -7.49 -2.39
N ALA A 102 10.76 -6.75 -2.57
CA ALA A 102 9.43 -7.22 -2.15
C ALA A 102 8.38 -6.51 -2.99
N HIS A 103 7.29 -7.19 -3.26
CA HIS A 103 6.21 -6.62 -4.06
C HIS A 103 4.90 -7.30 -3.70
N VAL A 104 3.83 -6.50 -3.67
CA VAL A 104 2.49 -7.04 -3.53
C VAL A 104 1.56 -6.22 -4.42
N ALA A 105 0.56 -6.87 -4.94
CA ALA A 105 -0.50 -6.22 -5.71
C ALA A 105 -1.82 -6.59 -5.06
N ARG A 106 -2.69 -5.61 -4.85
CA ARG A 106 -3.98 -5.82 -4.24
C ARG A 106 -5.06 -5.20 -5.12
N ARG A 107 -6.05 -6.00 -5.48
CA ARG A 107 -7.18 -5.51 -6.26
C ARG A 107 -8.22 -4.92 -5.31
N PHE A 108 -8.90 -3.87 -5.74
CA PHE A 108 -9.96 -3.27 -4.95
C PHE A 108 -10.91 -2.53 -5.87
N HIS A 109 -12.17 -2.45 -5.43
CA HIS A 109 -13.17 -1.71 -6.18
C HIS A 109 -13.11 -0.24 -5.78
N PHE A 110 -13.02 0.63 -6.76
CA PHE A 110 -12.96 2.06 -6.49
C PHE A 110 -13.63 2.82 -7.63
N PRO A 111 -14.42 3.83 -7.29
CA PRO A 111 -14.77 4.22 -5.95
C PRO A 111 -15.72 3.19 -5.32
N LEU A 112 -15.84 3.26 -4.01
CA LEU A 112 -16.78 2.38 -3.33
C LEU A 112 -18.17 2.69 -3.82
N ALA A 113 -19.00 1.65 -3.96
CA ALA A 113 -20.36 1.87 -4.35
C ALA A 113 -21.01 2.74 -3.29
N PRO A 114 -21.81 3.71 -3.66
CA PRO A 114 -22.47 4.55 -2.68
C PRO A 114 -23.34 3.69 -1.78
N PRO A 115 -23.24 3.93 -0.49
CA PRO A 115 -24.03 3.13 0.44
C PRO A 115 -25.48 3.29 0.16
N ALA A 116 -25.84 4.45 -0.26
CA ALA A 116 -27.22 4.69 -0.52
C ALA A 116 -27.70 3.88 -1.63
N ALA A 117 -26.83 3.52 -2.45
CA ALA A 117 -27.26 2.72 -3.52
C ALA A 117 -27.70 1.47 -2.93
N GLY A 118 -27.10 1.32 -1.98
CA GLY A 118 -27.57 0.28 -1.43
C GLY A 118 -28.84 0.53 -1.07
N ALA A 119 -28.65 0.91 -1.32
CA ALA A 119 -29.38 1.06 -1.21
C ALA A 119 -30.20 1.46 -1.48
N ALA A 120 -29.93 1.74 -1.78
CA ALA A 120 -30.65 2.34 -1.97
C ALA A 120 -31.62 1.85 -1.36
N ASP A 121 -31.33 1.82 -0.89
CA ASP A 121 -31.92 1.49 -0.27
C ASP A 121 -32.89 1.32 -0.25
N PRO A 122 -33.11 1.05 -0.34
CA PRO A 122 -34.05 0.95 -0.43
C PRO A 122 -34.86 1.12 0.27
N SER A 123 -34.59 1.44 0.35
CA SER A 123 -35.10 1.46 1.02
C SER A 123 -35.53 1.51 1.36
#